data_380f18033e85aec90ae0390e726b4247
#
_entry.id   380f18033e85aec90ae0390e726b4247
#
_cell.length_a   1.000
_cell.length_b   1.000
_cell.length_c   1.000
_cell.angle_alpha   90.00
_cell.angle_beta   90.00
_cell.angle_gamma   90.00
#
_symmetry.space_group_name_H-M   'P 1'
#
loop_
_entity.id
_entity.type
_entity.pdbx_description
1 polymer ?
#
loop_
_entity_poly.entity_id
_entity_poly.type
_entity_poly.pdbx_seq_one_letter_code
_entity_poly.pdbx_strand_id
1 'polypeptide(L)'
;MSGGRRTDGFSAASDALFRARRRPVLRLVLALAACAVMASVAVIVTWLRTHVVPPDCEDPMTLALVHRRLTDRFKLPSGVTLDNIRTHAGGYLAFRFACEAELHGINPDDLPPGTPIPGSVYYVSQLTADGQRQEVSVCIYPLLTLERVQ
;
A
#
# COMPACT_ATOMS: atom_id res chain seq x y z
N MET A 1 -33.46 -72.33 -32.97
CA MET A 1 -32.16 -71.63 -32.94
C MET A 1 -32.38 -70.31 -32.21
N SER A 2 -32.03 -70.31 -30.93
CA SER A 2 -32.17 -69.13 -30.07
C SER A 2 -30.84 -68.94 -29.37
N GLY A 3 -30.09 -67.96 -29.76
CA GLY A 3 -28.77 -67.70 -29.26
C GLY A 3 -28.56 -66.24 -28.92
N GLY A 4 -28.27 -65.96 -27.69
CA GLY A 4 -27.36 -64.91 -27.29
C GLY A 4 -27.85 -63.48 -27.17
N ARG A 5 -28.42 -63.09 -26.04
CA ARG A 5 -28.42 -61.70 -25.63
C ARG A 5 -28.36 -61.64 -24.09
N ARG A 6 -27.15 -61.84 -23.53
CA ARG A 6 -26.90 -61.72 -22.08
C ARG A 6 -25.49 -61.28 -21.73
N THR A 7 -24.96 -60.26 -22.37
CA THR A 7 -23.63 -59.72 -21.98
C THR A 7 -23.59 -58.22 -21.78
N ASP A 8 -24.67 -57.48 -22.12
CA ASP A 8 -24.61 -56.02 -22.13
C ASP A 8 -24.95 -55.37 -20.77
N GLY A 9 -25.48 -56.14 -19.81
CA GLY A 9 -25.91 -55.57 -18.50
C GLY A 9 -24.77 -55.35 -17.48
N PHE A 10 -23.65 -56.09 -17.64
CA PHE A 10 -22.57 -56.06 -16.66
C PHE A 10 -21.63 -54.89 -16.85
N SER A 11 -21.48 -54.42 -18.09
CA SER A 11 -20.62 -53.31 -18.46
C SER A 11 -21.22 -51.99 -18.01
N ALA A 12 -22.53 -51.79 -18.15
CA ALA A 12 -23.21 -50.56 -17.79
C ALA A 12 -23.24 -50.26 -16.26
N ALA A 13 -23.31 -51.34 -15.47
CA ALA A 13 -23.33 -51.20 -13.98
C ALA A 13 -21.94 -50.82 -13.42
N SER A 14 -20.89 -51.35 -13.99
CA SER A 14 -19.48 -50.99 -13.60
C SER A 14 -19.15 -49.57 -13.96
N ASP A 15 -19.57 -49.06 -15.13
CA ASP A 15 -19.35 -47.67 -15.54
C ASP A 15 -20.13 -46.66 -14.69
N ALA A 16 -21.33 -47.03 -14.23
CA ALA A 16 -22.13 -46.18 -13.33
C ALA A 16 -21.49 -46.05 -11.94
N LEU A 17 -20.93 -47.12 -11.40
CA LEU A 17 -20.23 -47.15 -10.12
C LEU A 17 -18.93 -46.39 -10.17
N PHE A 18 -18.16 -46.44 -11.27
CA PHE A 18 -16.96 -45.68 -11.47
C PHE A 18 -17.23 -44.15 -11.59
N ARG A 19 -18.30 -43.76 -12.25
CA ARG A 19 -18.75 -42.36 -12.34
C ARG A 19 -19.25 -41.79 -11.01
N ALA A 20 -19.99 -42.60 -10.24
CA ALA A 20 -20.50 -42.18 -8.93
C ALA A 20 -19.37 -41.95 -7.91
N ARG A 21 -18.32 -42.76 -7.96
CA ARG A 21 -17.20 -42.66 -7.02
C ARG A 21 -16.23 -41.52 -7.37
N ARG A 22 -16.12 -41.11 -8.64
CA ARG A 22 -15.25 -39.99 -9.08
C ARG A 22 -15.76 -38.59 -8.69
N ARG A 23 -17.07 -38.42 -8.60
CA ARG A 23 -17.70 -37.11 -8.28
C ARG A 23 -17.32 -36.56 -6.92
N PRO A 24 -17.34 -37.30 -5.80
CA PRO A 24 -16.94 -36.76 -4.50
C PRO A 24 -15.46 -36.51 -4.41
N VAL A 25 -14.60 -37.32 -5.02
CA VAL A 25 -13.14 -37.12 -5.05
C VAL A 25 -12.80 -35.86 -5.84
N LEU A 26 -13.43 -35.67 -7.00
CA LEU A 26 -13.21 -34.46 -7.81
C LEU A 26 -13.63 -33.19 -7.07
N ARG A 27 -14.76 -33.23 -6.36
CA ARG A 27 -15.21 -32.09 -5.54
C ARG A 27 -14.24 -31.80 -4.40
N LEU A 28 -13.71 -32.82 -3.74
CA LEU A 28 -12.72 -32.68 -2.68
C LEU A 28 -11.41 -32.06 -3.22
N VAL A 29 -10.93 -32.54 -4.36
CA VAL A 29 -9.72 -32.00 -5.00
C VAL A 29 -9.93 -30.54 -5.41
N LEU A 30 -11.06 -30.19 -5.99
CA LEU A 30 -11.39 -28.81 -6.36
C LEU A 30 -11.50 -27.91 -5.12
N ALA A 31 -12.09 -28.37 -4.05
CA ALA A 31 -12.18 -27.63 -2.79
C ALA A 31 -10.80 -27.38 -2.19
N LEU A 32 -9.93 -28.39 -2.14
CA LEU A 32 -8.56 -28.25 -1.65
C LEU A 32 -7.73 -27.30 -2.54
N ALA A 33 -7.87 -27.38 -3.85
CA ALA A 33 -7.21 -26.46 -4.78
C ALA A 33 -7.67 -25.02 -4.57
N ALA A 34 -8.99 -24.79 -4.40
CA ALA A 34 -9.53 -23.47 -4.11
C ALA A 34 -9.00 -22.90 -2.78
N CYS A 35 -8.96 -23.71 -1.72
CA CYS A 35 -8.39 -23.33 -0.44
C CYS A 35 -6.90 -22.98 -0.55
N ALA A 36 -6.12 -23.74 -1.30
CA ALA A 36 -4.70 -23.47 -1.52
C ALA A 36 -4.47 -22.14 -2.26
N VAL A 37 -5.29 -21.87 -3.29
CA VAL A 37 -5.24 -20.59 -4.02
C VAL A 37 -5.58 -19.42 -3.11
N MET A 38 -6.64 -19.52 -2.32
CA MET A 38 -7.04 -18.47 -1.38
C MET A 38 -5.98 -18.22 -0.31
N ALA A 39 -5.37 -19.26 0.23
CA ALA A 39 -4.27 -19.15 1.19
C ALA A 39 -3.05 -18.45 0.56
N SER A 40 -2.69 -18.82 -0.68
CA SER A 40 -1.56 -18.21 -1.40
C SER A 40 -1.81 -16.72 -1.66
N VAL A 41 -3.02 -16.35 -2.09
CA VAL A 41 -3.41 -14.95 -2.30
C VAL A 41 -3.34 -14.16 -0.97
N ALA A 42 -3.84 -14.72 0.11
CA ALA A 42 -3.78 -14.08 1.43
C ALA A 42 -2.34 -13.83 1.88
N VAL A 43 -1.45 -14.80 1.70
CA VAL A 43 -0.02 -14.65 2.03
C VAL A 43 0.64 -13.59 1.16
N ILE A 44 0.38 -13.56 -0.13
CA ILE A 44 0.94 -12.55 -1.05
C ILE A 44 0.44 -11.15 -0.66
N VAL A 45 -0.86 -11.00 -0.39
CA VAL A 45 -1.44 -9.70 -0.02
C VAL A 45 -0.87 -9.19 1.31
N THR A 46 -0.72 -10.05 2.32
CA THR A 46 -0.11 -9.66 3.59
C THR A 46 1.35 -9.31 3.41
N TRP A 47 2.09 -10.08 2.63
CA TRP A 47 3.51 -9.81 2.35
C TRP A 47 3.69 -8.48 1.61
N LEU A 48 2.89 -8.20 0.58
CA LEU A 48 2.90 -6.93 -0.14
C LEU A 48 2.58 -5.74 0.79
N ARG A 49 1.59 -5.87 1.67
CA ARG A 49 1.23 -4.80 2.61
C ARG A 49 2.34 -4.47 3.61
N THR A 50 3.11 -5.46 4.03
CA THR A 50 4.15 -5.25 5.06
C THR A 50 5.51 -4.86 4.50
N HIS A 51 5.79 -5.13 3.22
CA HIS A 51 7.16 -5.01 2.68
C HIS A 51 7.31 -4.08 1.48
N VAL A 52 6.22 -3.68 0.82
CA VAL A 52 6.31 -3.03 -0.49
C VAL A 52 5.50 -1.74 -0.61
N VAL A 53 4.68 -1.42 0.39
CA VAL A 53 3.78 -0.27 0.31
C VAL A 53 4.30 0.86 1.18
N PRO A 54 4.66 2.03 0.61
CA PRO A 54 5.01 3.18 1.42
C PRO A 54 3.77 3.64 2.21
N PRO A 55 3.96 4.16 3.42
CA PRO A 55 2.89 4.79 4.18
C PRO A 55 2.27 5.96 3.40
N ASP A 56 0.97 6.13 3.52
CA ASP A 56 0.24 7.20 2.84
C ASP A 56 0.51 8.60 3.43
N CYS A 57 -0.19 9.61 2.91
CA CYS A 57 -0.01 11.00 3.32
C CYS A 57 -0.41 11.28 4.77
N GLU A 58 -1.40 10.56 5.28
CA GLU A 58 -1.97 10.76 6.62
C GLU A 58 -1.39 9.79 7.66
N ASP A 59 -0.52 8.88 7.24
CA ASP A 59 0.10 7.92 8.14
C ASP A 59 0.87 8.64 9.26
N PRO A 60 0.67 8.28 10.54
CA PRO A 60 1.32 8.94 11.66
C PRO A 60 2.86 8.94 11.58
N MET A 61 3.46 7.89 11.02
CA MET A 61 4.91 7.86 10.80
C MET A 61 5.35 8.85 9.74
N THR A 62 4.59 8.97 8.64
CA THR A 62 4.84 9.98 7.60
C THR A 62 4.79 11.36 8.18
N LEU A 63 3.74 11.70 8.91
CA LEU A 63 3.58 13.00 9.55
C LEU A 63 4.67 13.32 10.58
N ALA A 64 5.06 12.35 11.39
CA ALA A 64 6.17 12.51 12.33
C ALA A 64 7.50 12.83 11.63
N LEU A 65 7.77 12.18 10.49
CA LEU A 65 8.96 12.45 9.69
C LEU A 65 8.91 13.83 9.02
N VAL A 66 7.71 14.25 8.54
CA VAL A 66 7.50 15.60 8.00
C VAL A 66 7.77 16.64 9.09
N HIS A 67 7.15 16.53 10.26
CA HIS A 67 7.37 17.43 11.39
C HIS A 67 8.83 17.52 11.78
N ARG A 68 9.52 16.39 11.89
CA ARG A 68 10.95 16.38 12.17
C ARG A 68 11.74 17.13 11.12
N ARG A 69 11.44 16.94 9.82
CA ARG A 69 12.12 17.66 8.73
C ARG A 69 11.83 19.17 8.75
N LEU A 70 10.58 19.56 9.07
CA LEU A 70 10.21 20.96 9.23
C LEU A 70 11.02 21.64 10.34
N THR A 71 11.16 21.00 11.48
CA THR A 71 11.95 21.50 12.61
C THR A 71 13.45 21.50 12.32
N ASP A 72 13.99 20.38 11.85
CA ASP A 72 15.45 20.22 11.68
C ASP A 72 15.99 21.07 10.55
N ARG A 73 15.33 21.07 9.39
CA ARG A 73 15.82 21.70 8.18
C ARG A 73 15.34 23.14 8.01
N PHE A 74 14.08 23.40 8.29
CA PHE A 74 13.47 24.70 8.05
C PHE A 74 13.36 25.55 9.31
N LYS A 75 13.78 24.99 10.47
CA LYS A 75 13.76 25.69 11.78
C LYS A 75 12.39 26.22 12.18
N LEU A 76 11.33 25.56 11.71
CA LEU A 76 9.98 25.91 12.14
C LEU A 76 9.74 25.48 13.59
N PRO A 77 8.90 26.21 14.34
CA PRO A 77 8.58 25.88 15.72
C PRO A 77 7.88 24.50 15.81
N SER A 78 8.08 23.83 16.93
CA SER A 78 7.49 22.48 17.16
C SER A 78 5.97 22.48 17.29
N GLY A 79 5.34 23.66 17.45
CA GLY A 79 3.89 23.82 17.53
C GLY A 79 3.16 23.92 16.20
N VAL A 80 3.87 23.79 15.06
CA VAL A 80 3.25 23.79 13.74
C VAL A 80 2.39 22.56 13.55
N THR A 81 1.15 22.75 13.09
CA THR A 81 0.23 21.66 12.72
C THR A 81 0.10 21.54 11.20
N LEU A 82 -0.17 20.32 10.75
CA LEU A 82 -0.42 19.98 9.35
C LEU A 82 -1.90 19.67 9.21
N ASP A 83 -2.61 20.50 8.46
CA ASP A 83 -4.04 20.34 8.24
C ASP A 83 -4.35 20.25 6.75
N ASN A 84 -5.58 19.85 6.41
CA ASN A 84 -6.08 19.75 5.04
C ASN A 84 -5.15 18.93 4.13
N ILE A 85 -4.72 17.77 4.61
CA ILE A 85 -3.79 16.89 3.90
C ILE A 85 -4.45 16.35 2.63
N ARG A 86 -3.77 16.48 1.49
CA ARG A 86 -4.25 16.03 0.19
C ARG A 86 -3.19 15.22 -0.53
N THR A 87 -3.62 14.12 -1.15
CA THR A 87 -2.78 13.34 -2.06
C THR A 87 -2.93 13.89 -3.48
N HIS A 88 -1.86 14.42 -4.05
CA HIS A 88 -1.86 14.95 -5.41
C HIS A 88 -1.56 13.90 -6.45
N ALA A 89 -0.63 13.02 -6.15
CA ALA A 89 -0.20 11.98 -7.09
C ALA A 89 0.39 10.79 -6.35
N GLY A 90 0.46 9.67 -7.03
CA GLY A 90 1.04 8.46 -6.51
C GLY A 90 -0.01 7.42 -6.15
N GLY A 91 0.34 6.55 -5.25
CA GLY A 91 -0.47 5.44 -4.79
C GLY A 91 0.34 4.17 -4.66
N TYR A 92 -0.32 3.10 -4.25
CA TYR A 92 0.33 1.82 -3.95
C TYR A 92 1.12 1.24 -5.14
N LEU A 93 0.62 1.41 -6.37
CA LEU A 93 1.31 0.92 -7.58
C LEU A 93 2.51 1.78 -8.00
N ALA A 94 2.54 3.04 -7.57
CA ALA A 94 3.65 3.95 -7.85
C ALA A 94 4.75 3.90 -6.79
N PHE A 95 4.55 3.15 -5.70
CA PHE A 95 5.46 3.03 -4.55
C PHE A 95 5.86 4.37 -3.93
N ARG A 96 5.02 5.39 -4.11
CA ARG A 96 5.19 6.73 -3.56
C ARG A 96 3.87 7.47 -3.45
N PHE A 97 3.79 8.40 -2.51
CA PHE A 97 2.69 9.34 -2.37
C PHE A 97 3.26 10.76 -2.39
N ALA A 98 2.72 11.60 -3.27
CA ALA A 98 3.00 13.02 -3.30
C ALA A 98 1.83 13.76 -2.64
N CYS A 99 2.12 14.47 -1.59
CA CYS A 99 1.18 15.02 -0.63
C CYS A 99 1.37 16.52 -0.51
N GLU A 100 0.28 17.21 -0.17
CA GLU A 100 0.26 18.60 0.22
C GLU A 100 -0.49 18.73 1.55
N ALA A 101 -0.03 19.62 2.43
CA ALA A 101 -0.73 19.99 3.64
C ALA A 101 -0.62 21.50 3.87
N GLU A 102 -1.62 22.06 4.54
CA GLU A 102 -1.58 23.42 5.00
C GLU A 102 -0.86 23.51 6.35
N LEU A 103 -0.04 24.56 6.51
CA LEU A 103 0.74 24.79 7.72
C LEU A 103 0.00 25.81 8.60
N HIS A 104 -0.27 25.44 9.84
CA HIS A 104 -0.89 26.31 10.84
C HIS A 104 -0.03 26.41 12.10
N GLY A 105 -0.25 27.46 12.90
CA GLY A 105 0.46 27.66 14.16
C GLY A 105 1.85 28.28 14.02
N ILE A 106 2.18 28.85 12.87
CA ILE A 106 3.42 29.58 12.68
C ILE A 106 3.21 31.03 13.16
N ASN A 107 3.95 31.41 14.20
CA ASN A 107 3.97 32.81 14.64
C ASN A 107 5.03 33.57 13.82
N PRO A 108 4.67 34.74 13.22
CA PRO A 108 5.62 35.57 12.48
C PRO A 108 6.87 35.93 13.29
N ASP A 109 6.71 36.11 14.60
CA ASP A 109 7.81 36.50 15.50
C ASP A 109 8.86 35.40 15.71
N ASP A 110 8.52 34.14 15.42
CA ASP A 110 9.42 33.00 15.51
C ASP A 110 10.28 32.82 14.23
N LEU A 111 9.98 33.61 13.19
CA LEU A 111 10.70 33.55 11.93
C LEU A 111 11.73 34.69 11.81
N PRO A 112 12.83 34.50 11.08
CA PRO A 112 13.77 35.58 10.78
C PRO A 112 13.07 36.77 10.10
N PRO A 113 13.45 38.02 10.41
CA PRO A 113 12.85 39.21 9.81
C PRO A 113 12.86 39.16 8.28
N GLY A 114 11.71 39.41 7.64
CA GLY A 114 11.56 39.37 6.19
C GLY A 114 11.35 37.99 5.59
N THR A 115 11.24 36.95 6.42
CA THR A 115 10.91 35.61 5.95
C THR A 115 9.39 35.51 5.68
N PRO A 116 8.97 35.10 4.47
CA PRO A 116 7.56 34.89 4.21
C PRO A 116 7.03 33.72 5.05
N ILE A 117 5.84 33.87 5.61
CA ILE A 117 5.18 32.80 6.35
C ILE A 117 4.79 31.70 5.36
N PRO A 118 5.29 30.48 5.51
CA PRO A 118 4.91 29.39 4.63
C PRO A 118 3.45 28.98 4.92
N GLY A 119 2.61 28.94 3.86
CA GLY A 119 1.21 28.55 3.97
C GLY A 119 0.98 27.07 3.71
N SER A 120 1.84 26.41 2.94
CA SER A 120 1.71 25.02 2.59
C SER A 120 3.04 24.29 2.49
N VAL A 121 2.98 22.99 2.67
CA VAL A 121 4.11 22.07 2.54
C VAL A 121 3.75 20.98 1.55
N TYR A 122 4.68 20.71 0.63
CA TYR A 122 4.65 19.56 -0.24
C TYR A 122 5.63 18.51 0.25
N TYR A 123 5.19 17.27 0.33
CA TYR A 123 6.07 16.18 0.72
C TYR A 123 5.80 14.92 -0.08
N VAL A 124 6.84 14.13 -0.24
CA VAL A 124 6.77 12.84 -0.92
C VAL A 124 7.17 11.77 0.07
N SER A 125 6.26 10.82 0.32
CA SER A 125 6.51 9.60 1.07
C SER A 125 6.85 8.49 0.09
N GLN A 126 7.99 7.85 0.24
CA GLN A 126 8.45 6.73 -0.57
C GLN A 126 9.27 5.76 0.26
N LEU A 127 9.40 4.52 -0.22
CA LEU A 127 10.37 3.59 0.35
C LEU A 127 11.73 3.79 -0.30
N THR A 128 12.79 3.56 0.47
CA THR A 128 14.15 3.47 -0.07
C THR A 128 14.26 2.34 -1.10
N ALA A 129 15.30 2.37 -1.92
CA ALA A 129 15.49 1.40 -3.01
C ALA A 129 15.55 -0.08 -2.53
N ASP A 130 15.93 -0.28 -1.28
CA ASP A 130 15.92 -1.59 -0.60
C ASP A 130 14.54 -1.98 -0.04
N GLY A 131 13.55 -1.08 -0.09
CA GLY A 131 12.20 -1.28 0.43
C GLY A 131 12.09 -1.39 1.95
N GLN A 132 13.19 -1.12 2.67
CA GLN A 132 13.24 -1.34 4.12
C GLN A 132 13.01 -0.09 4.96
N ARG A 133 13.20 1.08 4.38
CA ARG A 133 13.07 2.36 5.11
C ARG A 133 12.15 3.30 4.37
N GLN A 134 11.39 4.05 5.15
CA GLN A 134 10.61 5.16 4.63
C GLN A 134 11.52 6.38 4.50
N GLU A 135 11.43 7.03 3.35
CA GLU A 135 12.07 8.32 3.08
C GLU A 135 10.99 9.36 2.82
N VAL A 136 11.10 10.52 3.48
CA VAL A 136 10.20 11.65 3.27
C VAL A 136 11.02 12.85 2.81
N SER A 137 10.72 13.33 1.59
CA SER A 137 11.27 14.57 1.05
C SER A 137 10.25 15.68 1.24
N VAL A 138 10.69 16.83 1.78
CA VAL A 138 9.82 17.96 2.13
C VAL A 138 10.25 19.21 1.41
N CYS A 139 9.28 19.93 0.81
CA CYS A 139 9.42 21.25 0.21
C CYS A 139 8.36 22.19 0.78
N ILE A 140 8.72 23.41 1.12
CA ILE A 140 7.81 24.44 1.64
C ILE A 140 7.54 25.48 0.55
N TYR A 141 6.27 25.92 0.45
CA TYR A 141 5.90 26.97 -0.48
C TYR A 141 5.31 28.21 0.27
N PRO A 142 5.68 29.43 -0.10
CA PRO A 142 6.71 29.78 -1.07
C PRO A 142 8.10 29.29 -0.65
N LEU A 143 8.89 28.83 -1.59
CA LEU A 143 10.27 28.40 -1.33
C LEU A 143 10.99 29.52 -0.60
N LEU A 144 11.36 29.28 0.65
CA LEU A 144 12.41 30.04 1.28
C LEU A 144 13.65 29.82 0.42
N THR A 145 13.96 30.79 -0.43
CA THR A 145 15.21 30.80 -1.18
C THR A 145 16.29 30.87 -0.13
N LEU A 146 16.83 29.71 0.26
CA LEU A 146 18.08 29.67 0.99
C LEU A 146 19.10 30.26 0.04
N GLU A 147 19.38 31.56 0.21
CA GLU A 147 20.59 32.15 -0.35
C GLU A 147 21.73 31.19 -0.02
N ARG A 148 22.39 30.75 -1.07
CA ARG A 148 23.62 29.99 -0.97
C ARG A 148 24.63 30.91 -0.29
N VAL A 149 24.78 30.79 1.02
CA VAL A 149 25.94 31.32 1.70
C VAL A 149 27.12 30.50 1.20
N GLN A 150 27.94 31.12 0.35
CA GLN A 150 29.22 30.61 -0.10
C GLN A 150 30.20 30.54 1.07
#